data_7a689e2301a36392a76e8d4e6c7f29ab
#
_entry.id   7a689e2301a36392a76e8d4e6c7f29ab
#
_cell.length_a   1.000
_cell.length_b   1.000
_cell.length_c   1.000
_cell.angle_alpha   90.00
_cell.angle_beta   90.00
_cell.angle_gamma   90.00
#
_symmetry.space_group_name_H-M   'P 1'
#
loop_
_entity.id
_entity.type
_entity.pdbx_description
1 polymer ?
#
loop_
_entity_poly.entity_id
_entity_poly.type
_entity_poly.pdbx_seq_one_letter_code
_entity_poly.pdbx_strand_id
1 'polypeptide(L)'
;LAWYDTRPETADIPGVTVLDADEMAAKATSASPDAYGLVLTHDHALDYALVAAGLAGGGFGYFGVIGSKTKRARFMRRLRDDGFSEVVLTRLTCPIGLPHLKSKAPEVIAVSVAADLLMRQEAARARNDEKTSASL
;
A
#
# COMPACT_ATOMS: atom_id res chain seq x y z
N LEU A 1 9.98 6.69 7.22
CA LEU A 1 8.88 5.75 7.42
C LEU A 1 7.85 6.34 8.40
N ALA A 2 6.59 6.38 7.99
CA ALA A 2 5.48 6.71 8.86
C ALA A 2 4.68 5.43 9.13
N TRP A 3 4.41 5.13 10.38
CA TRP A 3 3.69 3.95 10.81
C TRP A 3 2.47 4.37 11.63
N TYR A 4 1.29 4.03 11.15
CA TYR A 4 0.01 4.36 11.78
C TYR A 4 -0.71 3.09 12.25
N ASP A 5 -1.34 3.15 13.40
CA ASP A 5 -2.17 2.06 13.93
C ASP A 5 -3.40 2.66 14.62
N THR A 6 -4.51 1.92 14.61
CA THR A 6 -5.74 2.37 15.30
C THR A 6 -5.84 1.89 16.73
N ARG A 7 -4.98 0.94 17.14
CA ARG A 7 -5.03 0.32 18.45
C ARG A 7 -4.29 1.16 19.49
N PRO A 8 -4.96 1.63 20.55
CA PRO A 8 -4.32 2.47 21.58
C PRO A 8 -3.11 1.80 22.25
N GLU A 9 -3.11 0.48 22.39
CA GLU A 9 -2.01 -0.28 23.00
C GLU A 9 -0.71 -0.23 22.21
N THR A 10 -0.75 0.21 20.95
CA THR A 10 0.46 0.37 20.15
C THR A 10 1.16 1.71 20.36
N ALA A 11 0.57 2.62 21.13
CA ALA A 11 1.10 3.97 21.35
C ALA A 11 2.52 4.00 21.92
N ASP A 12 2.89 2.98 22.70
CA ASP A 12 4.23 2.87 23.31
C ASP A 12 5.28 2.25 22.37
N ILE A 13 4.88 1.80 21.19
CA ILE A 13 5.82 1.26 20.20
C ILE A 13 6.54 2.42 19.51
N PRO A 14 7.87 2.46 19.54
CA PRO A 14 8.63 3.54 18.89
C PRO A 14 8.30 3.66 17.40
N GLY A 15 7.98 4.87 16.95
CA GLY A 15 7.67 5.17 15.56
C GLY A 15 6.21 4.98 15.16
N VAL A 16 5.35 4.48 16.05
CA VAL A 16 3.91 4.35 15.80
C VAL A 16 3.19 5.63 16.18
N THR A 17 2.31 6.09 15.29
CA THR A 17 1.33 7.14 15.59
C THR A 17 -0.06 6.50 15.60
N VAL A 18 -0.76 6.64 16.72
CA VAL A 18 -2.14 6.14 16.84
C VAL A 18 -3.09 7.16 16.24
N LEU A 19 -3.88 6.71 15.25
CA LEU A 19 -4.91 7.51 14.59
C LEU A 19 -6.22 6.73 14.61
N ASP A 20 -7.35 7.42 14.57
CA ASP A 20 -8.61 6.74 14.29
C ASP A 20 -8.74 6.37 12.80
N ALA A 21 -9.77 5.58 12.48
CA ALA A 21 -9.96 5.07 11.13
C ALA A 21 -10.18 6.20 10.10
N ASP A 22 -10.89 7.27 10.49
CA ASP A 22 -11.16 8.40 9.61
C ASP A 22 -9.90 9.23 9.35
N GLU A 23 -9.08 9.43 10.35
CA GLU A 23 -7.77 10.09 10.23
C GLU A 23 -6.83 9.29 9.31
N MET A 24 -6.80 7.96 9.46
CA MET A 24 -6.01 7.09 8.57
C MET A 24 -6.50 7.16 7.12
N ALA A 25 -7.82 7.12 6.92
CA ALA A 25 -8.41 7.25 5.58
C ALA A 25 -8.07 8.61 4.95
N ALA A 26 -8.10 9.69 5.71
CA ALA A 26 -7.70 11.01 5.23
C ALA A 26 -6.21 11.05 4.81
N LYS A 27 -5.33 10.39 5.58
CA LYS A 27 -3.92 10.23 5.21
C LYS A 27 -3.77 9.47 3.89
N ALA A 28 -4.50 8.38 3.70
CA ALA A 28 -4.47 7.59 2.48
C ALA A 28 -4.96 8.39 1.27
N THR A 29 -6.02 9.17 1.44
CA THR A 29 -6.58 10.02 0.37
C THR A 29 -5.62 11.13 -0.07
N SER A 30 -4.85 11.69 0.86
CA SER A 30 -3.97 12.83 0.61
C SER A 30 -2.52 12.45 0.27
N ALA A 31 -2.25 11.19 0.01
CA ALA A 31 -0.90 10.72 -0.30
C ALA A 31 -0.33 11.34 -1.58
N SER A 32 0.99 11.50 -1.62
CA SER A 32 1.70 12.02 -2.80
C SER A 32 2.23 10.88 -3.69
N PRO A 33 2.50 11.15 -4.98
CA PRO A 33 3.09 10.16 -5.89
C PRO A 33 4.47 9.66 -5.47
N ASP A 34 5.16 10.38 -4.60
CA ASP A 34 6.47 9.98 -4.07
C ASP A 34 6.33 9.02 -2.88
N ALA A 35 5.13 8.87 -2.33
CA ALA A 35 4.88 7.99 -1.20
C ALA A 35 4.52 6.57 -1.67
N TYR A 36 5.02 5.59 -0.93
CA TYR A 36 4.61 4.19 -1.04
C TYR A 36 3.72 3.86 0.16
N GLY A 37 2.52 3.38 -0.11
CA GLY A 37 1.54 3.02 0.90
C GLY A 37 1.39 1.52 1.07
N LEU A 38 1.40 1.05 2.32
CA LEU A 38 1.14 -0.35 2.66
C LEU A 38 0.02 -0.43 3.68
N VAL A 39 -0.97 -1.25 3.39
CA VAL A 39 -2.11 -1.52 4.28
C VAL A 39 -1.93 -2.92 4.88
N LEU A 40 -1.69 -2.97 6.18
CA LEU A 40 -1.32 -4.17 6.93
C LEU A 40 -2.11 -4.27 8.24
N THR A 41 -3.41 -3.96 8.22
CA THR A 41 -4.16 -3.93 9.49
C THR A 41 -4.58 -5.32 9.94
N HIS A 42 -5.07 -5.41 11.15
CA HIS A 42 -5.61 -6.62 11.75
C HIS A 42 -7.09 -6.86 11.41
N ASP A 43 -7.70 -5.93 10.69
CA ASP A 43 -9.14 -5.91 10.41
C ASP A 43 -9.38 -5.75 8.89
N HIS A 44 -10.05 -6.71 8.28
CA HIS A 44 -10.33 -6.70 6.84
C HIS A 44 -11.26 -5.54 6.42
N ALA A 45 -12.17 -5.11 7.29
CA ALA A 45 -13.05 -3.97 7.02
C ALA A 45 -12.25 -2.66 6.99
N LEU A 46 -11.30 -2.51 7.93
CA LEU A 46 -10.39 -1.37 7.95
C LEU A 46 -9.45 -1.40 6.74
N ASP A 47 -8.88 -2.55 6.40
CA ASP A 47 -8.07 -2.70 5.18
C ASP A 47 -8.84 -2.23 3.95
N TYR A 48 -10.10 -2.65 3.81
CA TYR A 48 -10.92 -2.24 2.68
C TYR A 48 -11.16 -0.73 2.65
N ALA A 49 -11.51 -0.13 3.78
CA ALA A 49 -11.74 1.30 3.88
C ALA A 49 -10.50 2.12 3.49
N LEU A 50 -9.32 1.69 3.93
CA LEU A 50 -8.06 2.34 3.60
C LEU A 50 -7.67 2.17 2.13
N VAL A 51 -7.91 0.98 1.57
CA VAL A 51 -7.69 0.71 0.15
C VAL A 51 -8.59 1.60 -0.70
N ALA A 52 -9.87 1.66 -0.40
CA ALA A 52 -10.83 2.51 -1.12
C ALA A 52 -10.44 4.00 -1.04
N ALA A 53 -10.05 4.47 0.15
CA ALA A 53 -9.60 5.85 0.34
C ALA A 53 -8.33 6.18 -0.46
N GLY A 54 -7.34 5.30 -0.43
CA GLY A 54 -6.10 5.47 -1.18
C GLY A 54 -6.31 5.46 -2.70
N LEU A 55 -7.17 4.60 -3.20
CA LEU A 55 -7.51 4.55 -4.61
C LEU A 55 -8.35 5.76 -5.07
N ALA A 56 -9.25 6.23 -4.23
CA ALA A 56 -10.04 7.43 -4.52
C ALA A 56 -9.17 8.68 -4.62
N GLY A 57 -8.15 8.79 -3.77
CA GLY A 57 -7.18 9.90 -3.82
C GLY A 57 -6.25 9.83 -5.02
N GLY A 58 -5.90 8.64 -5.46
CA GLY A 58 -5.07 8.41 -6.65
C GLY A 58 -3.62 8.86 -6.54
N GLY A 59 -3.10 8.99 -5.30
CA GLY A 59 -1.86 9.70 -5.05
C GLY A 59 -0.59 8.89 -4.82
N PHE A 60 -0.69 7.61 -4.41
CA PHE A 60 0.52 6.82 -4.13
C PHE A 60 1.30 6.44 -5.39
N GLY A 61 2.64 6.46 -5.30
CA GLY A 61 3.51 5.89 -6.32
C GLY A 61 3.49 4.35 -6.35
N TYR A 62 3.25 3.74 -5.20
CA TYR A 62 2.97 2.32 -5.00
C TYR A 62 1.93 2.19 -3.90
N PHE A 63 0.95 1.32 -4.10
CA PHE A 63 -0.07 1.08 -3.08
C PHE A 63 -0.38 -0.42 -2.98
N GLY A 64 -0.16 -0.99 -1.82
CA GLY A 64 -0.32 -2.41 -1.60
C GLY A 64 -1.07 -2.76 -0.32
N VAL A 65 -1.73 -3.91 -0.35
CA VAL A 65 -2.40 -4.47 0.81
C VAL A 65 -1.99 -5.93 1.00
N ILE A 66 -1.79 -6.30 2.27
CA ILE A 66 -1.52 -7.70 2.62
C ILE A 66 -2.76 -8.54 2.35
N GLY A 67 -2.58 -9.74 1.80
CA GLY A 67 -3.68 -10.67 1.60
C GLY A 67 -3.33 -11.84 0.72
N SER A 68 -4.29 -12.75 0.65
CA SER A 68 -4.25 -13.91 -0.25
C SER A 68 -4.88 -13.57 -1.60
N LYS A 69 -4.77 -14.51 -2.55
CA LYS A 69 -5.51 -14.41 -3.83
C LYS A 69 -7.02 -14.33 -3.62
N THR A 70 -7.54 -15.01 -2.61
CA THR A 70 -8.96 -14.97 -2.25
C THR A 70 -9.37 -13.59 -1.74
N LYS A 71 -8.58 -12.99 -0.86
CA LYS A 71 -8.83 -11.62 -0.38
C LYS A 71 -8.76 -10.62 -1.53
N ARG A 72 -7.78 -10.76 -2.42
CA ARG A 72 -7.66 -9.94 -3.62
C ARG A 72 -8.94 -9.99 -4.47
N ALA A 73 -9.42 -11.20 -4.77
CA ALA A 73 -10.62 -11.38 -5.58
C ALA A 73 -11.86 -10.71 -4.94
N ARG A 74 -12.03 -10.85 -3.62
CA ARG A 74 -13.12 -10.20 -2.88
C ARG A 74 -13.01 -8.69 -2.91
N PHE A 75 -11.83 -8.15 -2.67
CA PHE A 75 -11.60 -6.70 -2.68
C PHE A 75 -11.83 -6.10 -4.06
N MET A 76 -11.32 -6.74 -5.10
CA MET A 76 -11.51 -6.28 -6.47
C MET A 76 -12.98 -6.27 -6.87
N ARG A 77 -13.74 -7.31 -6.50
CA ARG A 77 -15.19 -7.36 -6.76
C ARG A 77 -15.91 -6.21 -6.07
N ARG A 78 -15.65 -6.02 -4.77
CA ARG A 78 -16.30 -4.97 -3.99
C ARG A 78 -15.94 -3.57 -4.50
N LEU A 79 -14.68 -3.35 -4.87
CA LEU A 79 -14.25 -2.08 -5.44
C LEU A 79 -14.96 -1.78 -6.76
N ARG A 80 -15.16 -2.77 -7.62
CA ARG A 80 -15.95 -2.62 -8.85
C ARG A 80 -17.39 -2.27 -8.54
N ASP A 81 -18.01 -2.97 -7.59
CA ASP A 81 -19.39 -2.70 -7.16
C ASP A 81 -19.53 -1.29 -6.58
N ASP A 82 -18.51 -0.79 -5.91
CA ASP A 82 -18.45 0.57 -5.35
C ASP A 82 -18.09 1.64 -6.40
N GLY A 83 -17.90 1.28 -7.66
CA GLY A 83 -17.76 2.21 -8.78
C GLY A 83 -16.32 2.52 -9.21
N PHE A 84 -15.31 1.82 -8.69
CA PHE A 84 -13.94 2.01 -9.12
C PHE A 84 -13.71 1.44 -10.53
N SER A 85 -13.05 2.21 -11.39
CA SER A 85 -12.72 1.77 -12.76
C SER A 85 -11.60 0.73 -12.78
N GLU A 86 -11.53 -0.07 -13.85
CA GLU A 86 -10.45 -1.06 -14.03
C GLU A 86 -9.07 -0.39 -14.06
N VAL A 87 -8.95 0.80 -14.62
CA VAL A 87 -7.69 1.57 -14.62
C VAL A 87 -7.23 1.89 -13.20
N VAL A 88 -8.15 2.34 -12.34
CA VAL A 88 -7.83 2.63 -10.93
C VAL A 88 -7.44 1.36 -10.17
N LEU A 89 -8.12 0.25 -10.43
CA LEU A 89 -7.84 -1.02 -9.79
C LEU A 89 -6.43 -1.55 -10.09
N THR A 90 -5.86 -1.21 -11.24
CA THR A 90 -4.47 -1.60 -11.59
C THR A 90 -3.42 -0.98 -10.66
N ARG A 91 -3.77 0.06 -9.93
CA ARG A 91 -2.88 0.73 -8.97
C ARG A 91 -2.71 -0.03 -7.66
N LEU A 92 -3.59 -0.98 -7.38
CA LEU A 92 -3.53 -1.77 -6.15
C LEU A 92 -2.72 -3.04 -6.36
N THR A 93 -1.73 -3.26 -5.51
CA THR A 93 -0.97 -4.50 -5.43
C THR A 93 -1.48 -5.36 -4.28
N CYS A 94 -1.96 -6.54 -4.58
CA CYS A 94 -2.39 -7.54 -3.59
C CYS A 94 -2.19 -8.95 -4.18
N PRO A 95 -1.49 -9.83 -3.49
CA PRO A 95 -0.71 -9.63 -2.28
C PRO A 95 0.55 -8.79 -2.50
N ILE A 96 1.05 -8.18 -1.42
CA ILE A 96 2.31 -7.44 -1.43
C ILE A 96 3.51 -8.39 -1.44
N GLY A 97 4.68 -7.87 -1.85
CA GLY A 97 5.94 -8.61 -1.84
C GLY A 97 6.27 -9.31 -3.14
N LEU A 98 7.37 -10.03 -3.14
CA LEU A 98 7.86 -10.77 -4.32
C LEU A 98 7.05 -12.05 -4.54
N PRO A 99 6.52 -12.29 -5.74
CA PRO A 99 5.61 -13.42 -5.99
C PRO A 99 6.27 -14.80 -5.85
N HIS A 100 7.60 -14.86 -5.92
CA HIS A 100 8.36 -16.10 -5.80
C HIS A 100 8.59 -16.55 -4.36
N LEU A 101 8.46 -15.64 -3.39
CA LEU A 101 8.54 -15.95 -1.97
C LEU A 101 7.14 -16.27 -1.45
N LYS A 102 6.86 -17.54 -1.24
CA LYS A 102 5.50 -18.02 -0.91
C LYS A 102 5.28 -18.30 0.57
N SER A 103 6.31 -18.17 1.40
CA SER A 103 6.16 -18.34 2.85
C SER A 103 5.22 -17.31 3.43
N LYS A 104 4.38 -17.78 4.38
CA LYS A 104 3.47 -16.91 5.14
C LYS A 104 4.06 -16.44 6.46
N ALA A 105 5.31 -16.79 6.75
CA ALA A 105 5.99 -16.32 7.95
C ALA A 105 6.15 -14.79 7.91
N PRO A 106 5.79 -14.06 8.97
CA PRO A 106 5.83 -12.60 8.98
C PRO A 106 7.19 -12.01 8.62
N GLU A 107 8.27 -12.61 9.08
CA GLU A 107 9.64 -12.17 8.78
C GLU A 107 10.00 -12.35 7.29
N VAL A 108 9.49 -13.41 6.64
CA VAL A 108 9.70 -13.61 5.21
C VAL A 108 8.89 -12.61 4.39
N ILE A 109 7.64 -12.35 4.79
CA ILE A 109 6.80 -11.34 4.17
C ILE A 109 7.48 -9.96 4.28
N ALA A 110 8.00 -9.61 5.45
CA ALA A 110 8.67 -8.34 5.66
C ALA A 110 9.89 -8.15 4.75
N VAL A 111 10.74 -9.16 4.62
CA VAL A 111 11.91 -9.14 3.72
C VAL A 111 11.47 -9.06 2.27
N SER A 112 10.48 -9.83 1.87
CA SER A 112 9.92 -9.84 0.52
C SER A 112 9.38 -8.47 0.11
N VAL A 113 8.61 -7.84 0.98
CA VAL A 113 8.04 -6.50 0.76
C VAL A 113 9.16 -5.45 0.68
N ALA A 114 10.10 -5.48 1.62
CA ALA A 114 11.22 -4.53 1.62
C ALA A 114 12.04 -4.64 0.33
N ALA A 115 12.34 -5.84 -0.12
CA ALA A 115 13.08 -6.05 -1.37
C ALA A 115 12.29 -5.54 -2.59
N ASP A 116 11.00 -5.81 -2.67
CA ASP A 116 10.16 -5.32 -3.76
C ASP A 116 10.11 -3.79 -3.80
N LEU A 117 9.94 -3.14 -2.66
CA LEU A 117 9.93 -1.68 -2.58
C LEU A 117 11.27 -1.05 -2.98
N LEU A 118 12.38 -1.64 -2.56
CA LEU A 118 13.72 -1.18 -2.96
C LEU A 118 13.94 -1.31 -4.47
N MET A 119 13.52 -2.42 -5.08
CA MET A 119 13.60 -2.60 -6.53
C MET A 119 12.78 -1.56 -7.28
N ARG A 120 11.58 -1.26 -6.81
CA ARG A 120 10.72 -0.22 -7.41
C ARG A 120 11.31 1.17 -7.27
N GLN A 121 11.91 1.46 -6.13
CA GLN A 121 12.58 2.74 -5.86
C GLN A 121 13.79 2.95 -6.78
N GLU A 122 14.62 1.93 -6.96
CA GLU A 122 15.75 1.98 -7.89
C GLU A 122 15.30 2.18 -9.34
N ALA A 123 14.26 1.47 -9.77
CA ALA A 123 13.70 1.63 -11.11
C ALA A 123 13.13 3.03 -11.33
N ALA A 124 12.50 3.63 -10.33
CA ALA A 124 11.99 5.00 -10.40
C ALA A 124 13.13 6.02 -10.50
N ARG A 125 14.21 5.84 -9.74
CA ARG A 125 15.40 6.70 -9.83
C ARG A 125 16.05 6.60 -11.21
N ALA A 126 16.23 5.41 -11.75
CA ALA A 126 16.80 5.21 -13.09
C ALA A 126 15.97 5.94 -14.16
N ARG A 127 14.63 5.87 -14.11
CA ARG A 127 13.75 6.60 -15.04
C ARG A 127 13.89 8.12 -14.92
N ASN A 128 14.05 8.63 -13.72
CA ASN A 128 14.24 10.07 -13.49
C ASN A 128 15.60 10.54 -14.02
N ASP A 129 16.65 9.76 -13.83
CA ASP A 129 18.00 10.05 -14.34
C ASP A 129 18.01 10.07 -15.88
N GLU A 130 17.33 9.12 -16.54
CA GLU A 130 17.18 9.09 -17.99
C GLU A 130 16.44 10.33 -18.50
N LYS A 131 15.35 10.75 -17.86
CA LYS A 131 14.60 11.96 -18.22
C LYS A 131 15.46 13.21 -18.09
N THR A 132 16.24 13.30 -17.02
CA THR A 132 17.15 14.44 -16.78
C THR A 132 18.23 14.50 -17.86
N SER A 133 18.83 13.36 -18.22
CA SER A 133 19.82 13.27 -19.30
C SER A 133 19.24 13.64 -20.67
N ALA A 134 18.01 13.24 -20.95
CA ALA A 134 17.33 13.56 -22.23
C ALA A 134 16.95 15.04 -22.34
N SER A 135 16.85 15.77 -21.23
CA SER A 135 16.50 17.20 -21.20
C SER A 135 17.72 18.12 -21.38
N LEU A 136 18.93 17.57 -21.37
CA LEU A 136 20.19 18.29 -21.59
C LEU A 136 20.59 18.19 -23.06
#